data_1c3528a92440901689fdaedd10e6159d
#
_entry.id   1c3528a92440901689fdaedd10e6159d
#
_cell.length_a   1.000
_cell.length_b   1.000
_cell.length_c   1.000
_cell.angle_alpha   90.00
_cell.angle_beta   90.00
_cell.angle_gamma   90.00
#
_symmetry.space_group_name_H-M   'P 1'
#
loop_
_entity.id
_entity.type
_entity.pdbx_description
1 polymer ?
#
loop_
_entity_poly.entity_id
_entity_poly.type
_entity_poly.pdbx_seq_one_letter_code
_entity_poly.pdbx_strand_id
1 'polypeptide(L)'
;MEALLDGGTFLVFNGDILASFHLDAILDFHRQRKAAGTIALTPVDNPSIYGVVETDGSGAVSRFTEKPPPDQVRSNMINAGLYVLEARVLELMEGNRAYSVEREVFPRMLGEGIPLYAMAHSGYWLDIGSPKKYLSANHDVLSGRVEGIPVQGNGIFRGAGAVVEEGAVLEPPLWIGEGTEIGQGCRLIGPAVVGKGCRIGKGTIISGALLWDGVTTGQGCVLDGCILGRNCSLGDGAYAGSLAVLQSNSIIPCNGRVSPGETVESDSPAKTF
;
A
#
# COMPACT_ATOMS: atom_id res chain seq x y z
N MET A 1 10.11 24.53 2.71
CA MET A 1 8.76 24.09 2.34
C MET A 1 7.75 25.23 2.37
N GLU A 2 7.73 26.04 3.41
CA GLU A 2 6.83 27.20 3.56
C GLU A 2 6.86 28.15 2.34
N ALA A 3 8.04 28.49 1.83
CA ALA A 3 8.21 29.33 0.64
C ALA A 3 7.61 28.75 -0.67
N LEU A 4 7.24 27.47 -0.70
CA LEU A 4 6.62 26.81 -1.85
C LEU A 4 5.08 26.80 -1.78
N LEU A 5 4.50 27.18 -0.63
CA LEU A 5 3.07 27.07 -0.39
C LEU A 5 2.32 28.41 -0.58
N ASP A 6 3.03 29.50 -0.88
CA ASP A 6 2.49 30.86 -1.15
C ASP A 6 1.37 31.30 -0.16
N GLY A 7 1.40 30.81 1.08
CA GLY A 7 0.40 31.12 2.10
C GLY A 7 -0.98 30.53 1.86
N GLY A 8 -1.14 29.62 0.90
CA GLY A 8 -2.42 29.04 0.51
C GLY A 8 -2.79 27.73 1.21
N THR A 9 -3.89 27.15 0.77
CA THR A 9 -4.35 25.82 1.17
C THR A 9 -3.49 24.74 0.50
N PHE A 10 -3.10 23.70 1.22
CA PHE A 10 -2.34 22.57 0.68
C PHE A 10 -2.85 21.22 1.18
N LEU A 11 -2.50 20.18 0.46
CA LEU A 11 -2.84 18.80 0.78
C LEU A 11 -1.63 18.05 1.35
N VAL A 12 -1.88 17.23 2.35
CA VAL A 12 -0.90 16.30 2.93
C VAL A 12 -1.44 14.89 2.82
N PHE A 13 -0.62 13.97 2.30
CA PHE A 13 -0.95 12.56 2.19
C PHE A 13 0.04 11.72 2.97
N ASN A 14 -0.45 10.74 3.73
CA ASN A 14 0.40 9.69 4.28
C ASN A 14 0.87 8.79 3.12
N GLY A 15 2.18 8.53 3.04
CA GLY A 15 2.80 7.81 1.92
C GLY A 15 2.56 6.29 1.90
N ASP A 16 1.94 5.75 2.93
CA ASP A 16 1.66 4.33 3.15
C ASP A 16 0.16 4.00 3.13
N ILE A 17 -0.65 4.82 2.44
CA ILE A 17 -2.08 4.62 2.29
C ILE A 17 -2.45 4.53 0.80
N LEU A 18 -3.21 3.50 0.45
CA LEU A 18 -3.89 3.39 -0.84
C LEU A 18 -5.37 3.73 -0.64
N ALA A 19 -5.83 4.80 -1.29
CA ALA A 19 -7.22 5.22 -1.16
C ALA A 19 -7.75 5.92 -2.41
N SER A 20 -9.07 5.87 -2.61
CA SER A 20 -9.79 6.57 -3.68
C SER A 20 -10.47 7.82 -3.13
N PHE A 21 -9.69 8.85 -2.78
CA PHE A 21 -10.25 10.08 -2.21
C PHE A 21 -10.94 10.97 -3.25
N HIS A 22 -12.11 11.49 -2.91
CA HIS A 22 -12.81 12.54 -3.66
C HIS A 22 -12.27 13.92 -3.26
N LEU A 23 -11.16 14.34 -3.87
CA LEU A 23 -10.43 15.55 -3.48
C LEU A 23 -11.26 16.83 -3.57
N ASP A 24 -12.07 16.97 -4.61
CA ASP A 24 -12.94 18.15 -4.76
C ASP A 24 -13.92 18.28 -3.61
N ALA A 25 -14.52 17.16 -3.19
CA ALA A 25 -15.50 17.16 -2.09
C ALA A 25 -14.88 17.61 -0.76
N ILE A 26 -13.69 17.12 -0.42
CA ILE A 26 -13.02 17.52 0.84
C ILE A 26 -12.52 18.97 0.78
N LEU A 27 -12.06 19.45 -0.38
CA LEU A 27 -11.66 20.84 -0.57
C LEU A 27 -12.84 21.79 -0.46
N ASP A 28 -14.00 21.45 -1.04
CA ASP A 28 -15.22 22.25 -0.95
C ASP A 28 -15.75 22.27 0.48
N PHE A 29 -15.74 21.11 1.18
CA PHE A 29 -16.09 21.05 2.60
C PHE A 29 -15.16 21.96 3.43
N HIS A 30 -13.85 21.87 3.23
CA HIS A 30 -12.85 22.69 3.90
C HIS A 30 -13.13 24.19 3.74
N ARG A 31 -13.37 24.64 2.51
CA ARG A 31 -13.70 26.04 2.17
C ARG A 31 -15.02 26.51 2.80
N GLN A 32 -16.07 25.69 2.71
CA GLN A 32 -17.39 25.99 3.28
C GLN A 32 -17.32 26.17 4.79
N ARG A 33 -16.52 25.35 5.49
CA ARG A 33 -16.31 25.44 6.93
C ARG A 33 -15.32 26.53 7.34
N LYS A 34 -14.64 27.16 6.40
CA LYS A 34 -13.53 28.11 6.69
C LYS A 34 -12.52 27.47 7.65
N ALA A 35 -12.26 26.19 7.45
CA ALA A 35 -11.40 25.41 8.31
C ALA A 35 -9.94 25.88 8.24
N ALA A 36 -9.18 25.74 9.32
CA ALA A 36 -7.73 25.83 9.28
C ALA A 36 -7.12 24.45 8.94
N GLY A 37 -7.79 23.39 9.32
CA GLY A 37 -7.46 22.01 8.98
C GLY A 37 -8.72 21.16 8.75
N THR A 38 -8.64 20.23 7.80
CA THR A 38 -9.68 19.21 7.57
C THR A 38 -9.01 17.85 7.43
N ILE A 39 -9.49 16.87 8.19
CA ILE A 39 -9.02 15.49 8.20
C ILE A 39 -10.01 14.63 7.42
N ALA A 40 -9.54 13.83 6.46
CA ALA A 40 -10.38 12.76 5.90
C ALA A 40 -10.49 11.62 6.90
N LEU A 41 -11.70 11.09 7.09
CA LEU A 41 -11.97 9.97 7.97
C LEU A 41 -12.44 8.75 7.19
N THR A 42 -12.13 7.57 7.69
CA THR A 42 -12.67 6.29 7.21
C THR A 42 -13.12 5.43 8.39
N PRO A 43 -14.22 4.66 8.26
CA PRO A 43 -14.61 3.71 9.29
C PRO A 43 -13.76 2.44 9.22
N VAL A 44 -13.40 1.88 10.39
CA VAL A 44 -12.68 0.61 10.50
C VAL A 44 -13.25 -0.26 11.63
N ASP A 45 -13.04 -1.58 11.54
CA ASP A 45 -13.49 -2.51 12.59
C ASP A 45 -12.63 -2.44 13.86
N ASN A 46 -11.33 -2.18 13.72
CA ASN A 46 -10.42 -2.06 14.86
C ASN A 46 -9.73 -0.68 14.88
N PRO A 47 -10.36 0.34 15.47
CA PRO A 47 -9.83 1.71 15.45
C PRO A 47 -8.66 1.94 16.41
N SER A 48 -8.44 1.09 17.42
CA SER A 48 -7.42 1.30 18.47
C SER A 48 -5.96 1.34 17.95
N ILE A 49 -5.71 0.88 16.74
CA ILE A 49 -4.37 0.91 16.12
C ILE A 49 -4.11 2.17 15.28
N TYR A 50 -5.08 3.06 15.19
CA TYR A 50 -5.06 4.28 14.40
C TYR A 50 -5.36 5.53 15.23
N GLY A 51 -5.27 6.69 14.63
CA GLY A 51 -5.76 7.94 15.20
C GLY A 51 -7.29 8.00 15.14
N VAL A 52 -7.96 7.92 16.28
CA VAL A 52 -9.43 7.98 16.39
C VAL A 52 -9.88 9.43 16.46
N VAL A 53 -10.92 9.76 15.69
CA VAL A 53 -11.47 11.12 15.60
C VAL A 53 -12.94 11.11 16.01
N GLU A 54 -13.28 12.00 16.93
CA GLU A 54 -14.64 12.28 17.33
C GLU A 54 -15.06 13.66 16.78
N THR A 55 -16.24 13.73 16.18
CA THR A 55 -16.78 14.98 15.62
C THR A 55 -18.16 15.26 16.15
N ASP A 56 -18.54 16.53 16.14
CA ASP A 56 -19.93 16.93 16.35
C ASP A 56 -20.76 16.81 15.05
N GLY A 57 -22.05 17.15 15.13
CA GLY A 57 -22.97 17.08 13.99
C GLY A 57 -22.63 18.04 12.84
N SER A 58 -21.73 19.01 13.05
CA SER A 58 -21.23 19.91 11.99
C SER A 58 -19.99 19.40 11.29
N GLY A 59 -19.36 18.34 11.81
CA GLY A 59 -18.07 17.83 11.40
C GLY A 59 -16.89 18.52 12.09
N ALA A 60 -17.11 19.39 13.07
CA ALA A 60 -16.02 19.94 13.85
C ALA A 60 -15.42 18.84 14.74
N VAL A 61 -14.09 18.75 14.76
CA VAL A 61 -13.37 17.77 15.58
C VAL A 61 -13.45 18.18 17.04
N SER A 62 -14.07 17.33 17.85
CA SER A 62 -14.14 17.51 19.30
C SER A 62 -13.00 16.82 20.03
N ARG A 63 -12.49 15.73 19.47
CA ARG A 63 -11.37 14.97 20.05
C ARG A 63 -10.58 14.23 18.96
N PHE A 64 -9.26 14.23 19.12
CA PHE A 64 -8.33 13.41 18.36
C PHE A 64 -7.49 12.60 19.35
N THR A 65 -7.43 11.29 19.19
CA THR A 65 -6.63 10.41 20.07
C THR A 65 -5.84 9.41 19.24
N GLU A 66 -4.54 9.55 19.26
CA GLU A 66 -3.63 8.66 18.52
C GLU A 66 -3.46 7.33 19.27
N LYS A 67 -3.87 6.23 18.61
CA LYS A 67 -3.79 4.85 19.12
C LYS A 67 -4.33 4.68 20.54
N PRO A 68 -5.60 5.01 20.77
CA PRO A 68 -6.19 4.88 22.10
C PRO A 68 -6.23 3.42 22.57
N PRO A 69 -6.15 3.16 23.89
CA PRO A 69 -6.49 1.86 24.43
C PRO A 69 -7.92 1.46 24.03
N PRO A 70 -8.20 0.14 23.84
CA PRO A 70 -9.53 -0.31 23.36
C PRO A 70 -10.71 0.16 24.21
N ASP A 71 -10.55 0.29 25.53
CA ASP A 71 -11.56 0.79 26.48
C ASP A 71 -11.84 2.29 26.35
N GLN A 72 -10.98 3.05 25.69
CA GLN A 72 -11.12 4.48 25.43
C GLN A 72 -11.62 4.81 24.01
N VAL A 73 -11.80 3.81 23.18
CA VAL A 73 -12.33 3.97 21.81
C VAL A 73 -13.82 4.33 21.88
N ARG A 74 -14.20 5.49 21.31
CA ARG A 74 -15.59 5.97 21.29
C ARG A 74 -16.15 6.18 19.88
N SER A 75 -15.30 6.00 18.86
CA SER A 75 -15.66 6.16 17.45
C SER A 75 -14.93 5.09 16.64
N ASN A 76 -15.56 4.60 15.58
CA ASN A 76 -14.91 3.76 14.59
C ASN A 76 -14.31 4.59 13.44
N MET A 77 -14.48 5.91 13.47
CA MET A 77 -13.93 6.83 12.49
C MET A 77 -12.49 7.14 12.83
N ILE A 78 -11.61 6.83 11.90
CA ILE A 78 -10.16 7.02 12.06
C ILE A 78 -9.63 8.04 11.06
N ASN A 79 -8.49 8.60 11.37
CA ASN A 79 -7.68 9.38 10.46
C ASN A 79 -7.31 8.56 9.23
N ALA A 80 -7.79 8.97 8.05
CA ALA A 80 -7.55 8.28 6.79
C ALA A 80 -6.22 8.67 6.10
N GLY A 81 -5.42 9.55 6.71
CA GLY A 81 -4.11 9.97 6.21
C GLY A 81 -4.15 10.95 5.03
N LEU A 82 -5.24 11.69 4.86
CA LEU A 82 -5.35 12.85 3.99
C LEU A 82 -5.78 14.06 4.82
N TYR A 83 -5.04 15.15 4.67
CA TYR A 83 -5.35 16.42 5.31
C TYR A 83 -5.41 17.56 4.30
N VAL A 84 -6.33 18.48 4.50
CA VAL A 84 -6.35 19.80 3.85
C VAL A 84 -5.99 20.81 4.92
N LEU A 85 -4.90 21.54 4.73
CA LEU A 85 -4.39 22.48 5.73
C LEU A 85 -4.20 23.87 5.12
N GLU A 86 -4.50 24.90 5.90
CA GLU A 86 -4.11 26.27 5.61
C GLU A 86 -2.64 26.51 6.01
N ALA A 87 -1.89 27.29 5.24
CA ALA A 87 -0.48 27.55 5.49
C ALA A 87 -0.21 28.10 6.91
N ARG A 88 -1.13 28.84 7.50
CA ARG A 88 -1.04 29.35 8.88
C ARG A 88 -0.90 28.23 9.94
N VAL A 89 -1.30 26.97 9.61
CA VAL A 89 -1.10 25.83 10.52
C VAL A 89 0.38 25.53 10.72
N LEU A 90 1.23 25.88 9.76
CA LEU A 90 2.69 25.72 9.88
C LEU A 90 3.29 26.62 10.96
N GLU A 91 2.64 27.73 11.32
CA GLU A 91 3.05 28.62 12.41
C GLU A 91 2.99 27.94 13.78
N LEU A 92 2.23 26.83 13.89
CA LEU A 92 2.21 25.99 15.07
C LEU A 92 3.47 25.10 15.21
N MET A 93 4.31 25.05 14.18
CA MET A 93 5.52 24.23 14.14
C MET A 93 6.75 25.15 14.20
N GLU A 94 7.56 24.99 15.23
CA GLU A 94 8.84 25.69 15.32
C GLU A 94 9.83 25.13 14.31
N GLY A 95 10.63 25.95 13.64
CA GLY A 95 11.62 25.50 12.68
C GLY A 95 12.64 24.50 13.25
N ASN A 96 13.24 23.72 12.35
CA ASN A 96 14.38 22.84 12.61
C ASN A 96 14.16 21.60 13.52
N ARG A 97 12.93 21.11 13.71
CA ARG A 97 12.66 19.80 14.30
C ARG A 97 11.55 19.05 13.56
N ALA A 98 11.50 17.75 13.76
CA ALA A 98 10.38 16.92 13.30
C ALA A 98 9.15 17.14 14.19
N TYR A 99 7.98 17.15 13.56
CA TYR A 99 6.68 17.23 14.22
C TYR A 99 5.80 16.05 13.80
N SER A 100 5.04 15.52 14.73
CA SER A 100 3.90 14.67 14.41
C SER A 100 2.65 15.53 14.29
N VAL A 101 2.03 15.53 13.12
CA VAL A 101 0.78 16.25 12.90
C VAL A 101 -0.30 15.73 13.86
N GLU A 102 -0.36 14.42 14.05
CA GLU A 102 -1.38 13.74 14.86
C GLU A 102 -1.16 13.91 16.37
N ARG A 103 0.08 13.91 16.81
CA ARG A 103 0.40 13.95 18.26
C ARG A 103 0.64 15.35 18.80
N GLU A 104 0.99 16.29 17.93
CA GLU A 104 1.37 17.64 18.35
C GLU A 104 0.48 18.71 17.72
N VAL A 105 0.30 18.70 16.40
CA VAL A 105 -0.38 19.80 15.70
C VAL A 105 -1.88 19.76 15.91
N PHE A 106 -2.54 18.64 15.69
CA PHE A 106 -3.99 18.55 15.88
C PHE A 106 -4.43 18.77 17.34
N PRO A 107 -3.77 18.18 18.36
CA PRO A 107 -4.06 18.51 19.74
C PRO A 107 -3.88 19.99 20.09
N ARG A 108 -2.83 20.62 19.54
CA ARG A 108 -2.59 22.05 19.73
C ARG A 108 -3.68 22.89 19.06
N MET A 109 -4.09 22.57 17.84
CA MET A 109 -5.21 23.25 17.17
C MET A 109 -6.49 23.19 18.03
N LEU A 110 -6.82 22.01 18.55
CA LEU A 110 -7.99 21.84 19.42
C LEU A 110 -7.85 22.64 20.71
N GLY A 111 -6.69 22.63 21.35
CA GLY A 111 -6.44 23.36 22.60
C GLY A 111 -6.48 24.89 22.44
N GLU A 112 -6.08 25.39 21.29
CA GLU A 112 -6.09 26.83 20.97
C GLU A 112 -7.39 27.28 20.26
N GLY A 113 -8.36 26.38 20.06
CA GLY A 113 -9.63 26.68 19.40
C GLY A 113 -9.48 27.02 17.91
N ILE A 114 -8.41 26.54 17.26
CA ILE A 114 -8.19 26.70 15.83
C ILE A 114 -9.15 25.75 15.08
N PRO A 115 -9.92 26.23 14.08
CA PRO A 115 -10.93 25.44 13.40
C PRO A 115 -10.40 24.19 12.73
N LEU A 116 -10.58 23.02 13.35
CA LEU A 116 -10.25 21.69 12.82
C LEU A 116 -11.54 20.93 12.57
N TYR A 117 -11.74 20.50 11.34
CA TYR A 117 -12.90 19.74 10.90
C TYR A 117 -12.49 18.36 10.41
N ALA A 118 -13.46 17.48 10.26
CA ALA A 118 -13.22 16.19 9.62
C ALA A 118 -14.41 15.81 8.73
N MET A 119 -14.12 15.10 7.65
CA MET A 119 -15.09 14.65 6.67
C MET A 119 -14.94 13.15 6.43
N ALA A 120 -16.05 12.41 6.55
CA ALA A 120 -16.06 10.99 6.23
C ALA A 120 -15.84 10.75 4.75
N HIS A 121 -14.93 9.83 4.44
CA HIS A 121 -14.67 9.30 3.10
C HIS A 121 -15.34 7.93 2.96
N SER A 122 -16.00 7.68 1.82
CA SER A 122 -16.74 6.46 1.55
C SER A 122 -16.10 5.55 0.48
N GLY A 123 -14.98 5.96 -0.13
CA GLY A 123 -14.28 5.19 -1.16
C GLY A 123 -13.36 4.11 -0.58
N TYR A 124 -12.64 3.45 -1.47
CA TYR A 124 -11.63 2.46 -1.06
C TYR A 124 -10.56 3.09 -0.18
N TRP A 125 -10.19 2.38 0.89
CA TRP A 125 -9.12 2.77 1.79
C TRP A 125 -8.41 1.54 2.36
N LEU A 126 -7.08 1.53 2.30
CA LEU A 126 -6.23 0.51 2.90
C LEU A 126 -4.88 1.10 3.32
N ASP A 127 -4.51 0.92 4.57
CA ASP A 127 -3.16 1.13 5.09
C ASP A 127 -2.26 -0.03 4.62
N ILE A 128 -1.16 0.29 3.90
CA ILE A 128 -0.23 -0.69 3.31
C ILE A 128 1.05 -0.91 4.14
N GLY A 129 1.03 -0.56 5.42
CA GLY A 129 2.16 -0.61 6.33
C GLY A 129 2.65 -2.01 6.74
N SER A 130 2.21 -3.10 6.08
CA SER A 130 2.71 -4.46 6.30
C SER A 130 2.74 -5.29 5.02
N PRO A 131 3.60 -6.34 4.92
CA PRO A 131 3.66 -7.20 3.74
C PRO A 131 2.29 -7.78 3.34
N LYS A 132 1.51 -8.24 4.32
CA LYS A 132 0.16 -8.75 4.09
C LYS A 132 -0.76 -7.70 3.46
N LYS A 133 -0.78 -6.50 4.02
CA LYS A 133 -1.63 -5.40 3.51
C LYS A 133 -1.14 -4.91 2.14
N TYR A 134 0.19 -4.85 1.94
CA TYR A 134 0.77 -4.49 0.65
C TYR A 134 0.40 -5.50 -0.44
N LEU A 135 0.47 -6.80 -0.15
CA LEU A 135 0.01 -7.84 -1.07
C LEU A 135 -1.49 -7.71 -1.36
N SER A 136 -2.31 -7.52 -0.31
CA SER A 136 -3.75 -7.30 -0.46
C SER A 136 -4.07 -6.08 -1.32
N ALA A 137 -3.35 -4.96 -1.15
CA ALA A 137 -3.51 -3.76 -1.97
C ALA A 137 -3.31 -4.05 -3.47
N ASN A 138 -2.25 -4.80 -3.81
CA ASN A 138 -1.99 -5.21 -5.19
C ASN A 138 -3.11 -6.11 -5.75
N HIS A 139 -3.61 -7.05 -4.94
CA HIS A 139 -4.74 -7.90 -5.31
C HIS A 139 -6.02 -7.11 -5.53
N ASP A 140 -6.27 -6.08 -4.69
CA ASP A 140 -7.44 -5.22 -4.79
C ASP A 140 -7.41 -4.35 -6.06
N VAL A 141 -6.23 -3.80 -6.39
CA VAL A 141 -6.01 -3.08 -7.65
C VAL A 141 -6.27 -3.99 -8.85
N LEU A 142 -5.65 -5.16 -8.90
CA LEU A 142 -5.82 -6.10 -10.01
C LEU A 142 -7.27 -6.59 -10.17
N SER A 143 -8.00 -6.70 -9.07
CA SER A 143 -9.40 -7.13 -9.04
C SER A 143 -10.39 -6.00 -9.31
N GLY A 144 -9.93 -4.77 -9.59
CA GLY A 144 -10.79 -3.62 -9.89
C GLY A 144 -11.54 -3.06 -8.68
N ARG A 145 -11.11 -3.36 -7.47
CA ARG A 145 -11.74 -2.85 -6.24
C ARG A 145 -11.34 -1.42 -5.89
N VAL A 146 -10.26 -0.92 -6.48
CA VAL A 146 -9.77 0.44 -6.23
C VAL A 146 -10.30 1.37 -7.31
N GLU A 147 -11.16 2.28 -6.94
CA GLU A 147 -11.76 3.25 -7.86
C GLU A 147 -10.69 4.15 -8.50
N GLY A 148 -10.89 4.50 -9.77
CA GLY A 148 -9.98 5.37 -10.52
C GLY A 148 -8.78 4.65 -11.13
N ILE A 149 -8.55 3.38 -10.82
CA ILE A 149 -7.51 2.56 -11.45
C ILE A 149 -8.18 1.61 -12.45
N PRO A 150 -8.04 1.84 -13.77
CA PRO A 150 -8.69 1.01 -14.77
C PRO A 150 -8.07 -0.39 -14.82
N VAL A 151 -8.90 -1.42 -14.72
CA VAL A 151 -8.51 -2.81 -14.99
C VAL A 151 -8.74 -3.11 -16.46
N GLN A 152 -7.71 -3.60 -17.15
CA GLN A 152 -7.78 -3.83 -18.58
C GLN A 152 -8.38 -5.19 -18.96
N GLY A 153 -9.24 -5.20 -19.96
CA GLY A 153 -9.63 -6.35 -20.78
C GLY A 153 -10.19 -7.54 -19.99
N ASN A 154 -9.62 -8.71 -20.26
CA ASN A 154 -9.99 -9.99 -19.65
C ASN A 154 -9.33 -10.25 -18.27
N GLY A 155 -8.83 -9.22 -17.61
CA GLY A 155 -8.13 -9.33 -16.34
C GLY A 155 -6.65 -9.76 -16.47
N ILE A 156 -6.09 -9.85 -17.68
CA ILE A 156 -4.66 -10.13 -17.91
C ILE A 156 -4.03 -8.96 -18.63
N PHE A 157 -3.21 -8.20 -17.90
CA PHE A 157 -2.36 -7.18 -18.51
C PHE A 157 -1.03 -7.81 -18.96
N ARG A 158 -0.62 -7.49 -20.20
CA ARG A 158 0.69 -7.84 -20.73
C ARG A 158 1.40 -6.58 -21.23
N GLY A 159 2.54 -6.28 -20.64
CA GLY A 159 3.41 -5.19 -21.09
C GLY A 159 4.02 -5.43 -22.47
N ALA A 160 4.55 -4.37 -23.08
CA ALA A 160 5.20 -4.45 -24.38
C ALA A 160 6.39 -5.44 -24.34
N GLY A 161 6.52 -6.29 -25.35
CA GLY A 161 7.59 -7.28 -25.42
C GLY A 161 7.50 -8.43 -24.42
N ALA A 162 6.41 -8.55 -23.64
CA ALA A 162 6.21 -9.71 -22.78
C ALA A 162 5.93 -10.98 -23.60
N VAL A 163 6.70 -12.03 -23.32
CA VAL A 163 6.63 -13.34 -24.00
C VAL A 163 6.04 -14.38 -23.05
N VAL A 164 5.07 -15.14 -23.52
CA VAL A 164 4.51 -16.29 -22.80
C VAL A 164 4.65 -17.50 -23.70
N GLU A 165 5.45 -18.45 -23.27
CA GLU A 165 5.75 -19.65 -24.04
C GLU A 165 4.57 -20.63 -24.08
N GLU A 166 4.62 -21.56 -25.02
CA GLU A 166 3.58 -22.55 -25.27
C GLU A 166 3.35 -23.42 -24.02
N GLY A 167 2.07 -23.77 -23.77
CA GLY A 167 1.67 -24.59 -22.64
C GLY A 167 1.62 -23.86 -21.29
N ALA A 168 1.96 -22.57 -21.23
CA ALA A 168 1.74 -21.79 -20.02
C ALA A 168 0.25 -21.52 -19.80
N VAL A 169 -0.22 -21.67 -18.55
CA VAL A 169 -1.59 -21.43 -18.12
C VAL A 169 -1.68 -20.13 -17.32
N LEU A 170 -2.57 -19.24 -17.76
CA LEU A 170 -2.77 -17.93 -17.14
C LEU A 170 -4.20 -17.83 -16.61
N GLU A 171 -4.36 -17.76 -15.30
CA GLU A 171 -5.64 -17.61 -14.59
C GLU A 171 -5.73 -16.19 -14.01
N PRO A 172 -6.63 -15.31 -14.54
CA PRO A 172 -6.70 -13.90 -14.13
C PRO A 172 -7.18 -13.73 -12.67
N PRO A 173 -7.00 -12.51 -12.07
CA PRO A 173 -6.37 -11.33 -12.67
C PRO A 173 -4.84 -11.37 -12.57
N LEU A 174 -4.16 -10.96 -13.65
CA LEU A 174 -2.69 -11.01 -13.75
C LEU A 174 -2.13 -9.70 -14.32
N TRP A 175 -0.98 -9.29 -13.79
CA TRP A 175 -0.12 -8.27 -14.36
C TRP A 175 1.21 -8.90 -14.76
N ILE A 176 1.55 -8.84 -16.05
CA ILE A 176 2.83 -9.29 -16.60
C ILE A 176 3.53 -8.06 -17.20
N GLY A 177 4.64 -7.65 -16.59
CA GLY A 177 5.37 -6.44 -16.96
C GLY A 177 6.07 -6.52 -18.29
N GLU A 178 6.52 -5.36 -18.77
CA GLU A 178 7.22 -5.18 -20.03
C GLU A 178 8.50 -6.04 -20.10
N GLY A 179 8.75 -6.68 -21.22
CA GLY A 179 9.94 -7.50 -21.48
C GLY A 179 10.05 -8.74 -20.59
N THR A 180 8.99 -9.14 -19.90
CA THR A 180 8.99 -10.35 -19.06
C THR A 180 8.78 -11.60 -19.90
N GLU A 181 9.56 -12.65 -19.58
CA GLU A 181 9.52 -13.96 -20.23
C GLU A 181 8.94 -15.01 -19.29
N ILE A 182 7.84 -15.63 -19.68
CA ILE A 182 7.18 -16.73 -18.94
C ILE A 182 7.47 -18.03 -19.71
N GLY A 183 8.23 -18.92 -19.10
CA GLY A 183 8.68 -20.18 -19.71
C GLY A 183 7.56 -21.21 -19.91
N GLN A 184 7.90 -22.21 -20.69
CA GLN A 184 7.00 -23.29 -21.09
C GLN A 184 6.36 -23.99 -19.89
N GLY A 185 5.04 -24.22 -19.94
CA GLY A 185 4.30 -24.99 -18.92
C GLY A 185 4.19 -24.31 -17.56
N CYS A 186 4.53 -23.02 -17.44
CA CYS A 186 4.28 -22.25 -16.23
C CYS A 186 2.79 -22.14 -15.92
N ARG A 187 2.45 -22.01 -14.64
CA ARG A 187 1.09 -21.69 -14.19
C ARG A 187 1.11 -20.41 -13.36
N LEU A 188 0.43 -19.39 -13.85
CA LEU A 188 0.22 -18.13 -13.14
C LEU A 188 -1.24 -18.07 -12.70
N ILE A 189 -1.47 -18.04 -11.39
CA ILE A 189 -2.79 -18.05 -10.77
C ILE A 189 -2.97 -16.72 -10.05
N GLY A 190 -3.93 -15.92 -10.53
CA GLY A 190 -4.21 -14.59 -9.99
C GLY A 190 -4.96 -14.61 -8.64
N PRO A 191 -5.00 -13.48 -7.95
CA PRO A 191 -4.34 -12.22 -8.33
C PRO A 191 -2.82 -12.28 -8.20
N ALA A 192 -2.06 -12.03 -9.28
CA ALA A 192 -0.61 -12.06 -9.22
C ALA A 192 0.04 -10.98 -10.10
N VAL A 193 1.18 -10.47 -9.65
CA VAL A 193 1.97 -9.46 -10.33
C VAL A 193 3.34 -10.04 -10.64
N VAL A 194 3.73 -9.99 -11.91
CA VAL A 194 5.10 -10.23 -12.36
C VAL A 194 5.61 -8.93 -12.97
N GLY A 195 6.62 -8.32 -12.35
CA GLY A 195 7.19 -7.04 -12.75
C GLY A 195 7.85 -7.06 -14.13
N LYS A 196 8.56 -5.97 -14.46
CA LYS A 196 9.24 -5.82 -15.74
C LYS A 196 10.51 -6.66 -15.81
N GLY A 197 10.84 -7.18 -17.01
CA GLY A 197 12.10 -7.86 -17.27
C GLY A 197 12.34 -9.12 -16.45
N CYS A 198 11.29 -9.72 -15.90
CA CYS A 198 11.39 -10.98 -15.16
C CYS A 198 11.62 -12.15 -16.13
N ARG A 199 12.32 -13.19 -15.66
CA ARG A 199 12.51 -14.45 -16.39
C ARG A 199 12.03 -15.60 -15.53
N ILE A 200 10.91 -16.17 -15.90
CA ILE A 200 10.27 -17.25 -15.17
C ILE A 200 10.56 -18.58 -15.84
N GLY A 201 11.33 -19.43 -15.15
CA GLY A 201 11.78 -20.72 -15.69
C GLY A 201 10.64 -21.71 -15.88
N LYS A 202 10.86 -22.66 -16.80
CA LYS A 202 9.90 -23.70 -17.21
C LYS A 202 9.21 -24.38 -16.02
N GLY A 203 7.89 -24.56 -16.12
CA GLY A 203 7.11 -25.33 -15.13
C GLY A 203 6.96 -24.65 -13.77
N THR A 204 7.35 -23.38 -13.64
CA THR A 204 7.19 -22.62 -12.40
C THR A 204 5.70 -22.32 -12.14
N ILE A 205 5.29 -22.39 -10.88
CA ILE A 205 3.95 -22.06 -10.41
C ILE A 205 4.02 -20.78 -9.61
N ILE A 206 3.23 -19.77 -10.00
CA ILE A 206 3.07 -18.50 -9.29
C ILE A 206 1.59 -18.36 -8.92
N SER A 207 1.29 -18.31 -7.63
CA SER A 207 -0.08 -18.17 -7.12
C SER A 207 -0.14 -17.01 -6.14
N GLY A 208 -0.98 -15.99 -6.39
CA GLY A 208 -1.19 -14.88 -5.47
C GLY A 208 0.07 -14.08 -5.10
N ALA A 209 1.15 -14.21 -5.83
CA ALA A 209 2.45 -13.62 -5.49
C ALA A 209 2.71 -12.29 -6.20
N LEU A 210 3.59 -11.48 -5.60
CA LEU A 210 4.06 -10.21 -6.11
C LEU A 210 5.56 -10.29 -6.37
N LEU A 211 5.96 -10.27 -7.63
CA LEU A 211 7.34 -10.22 -8.07
C LEU A 211 7.65 -8.83 -8.62
N TRP A 212 8.68 -8.18 -8.07
CA TRP A 212 9.17 -6.91 -8.59
C TRP A 212 10.02 -7.13 -9.84
N ASP A 213 10.51 -6.02 -10.42
CA ASP A 213 11.26 -6.04 -11.68
C ASP A 213 12.55 -6.87 -11.59
N GLY A 214 12.90 -7.54 -12.69
CA GLY A 214 14.13 -8.27 -12.84
C GLY A 214 14.24 -9.59 -12.07
N VAL A 215 13.17 -10.08 -11.47
CA VAL A 215 13.17 -11.37 -10.77
C VAL A 215 13.45 -12.51 -11.77
N THR A 216 14.35 -13.42 -11.40
CA THR A 216 14.66 -14.62 -12.19
C THR A 216 14.36 -15.88 -11.39
N THR A 217 13.72 -16.85 -12.01
CA THR A 217 13.54 -18.19 -11.42
C THR A 217 14.14 -19.26 -12.32
N GLY A 218 14.69 -20.30 -11.70
CA GLY A 218 14.97 -21.57 -12.36
C GLY A 218 13.69 -22.32 -12.72
N GLN A 219 13.83 -23.58 -13.11
CA GLN A 219 12.71 -24.43 -13.49
C GLN A 219 11.98 -24.99 -12.25
N GLY A 220 10.65 -25.18 -12.36
CA GLY A 220 9.86 -25.88 -11.36
C GLY A 220 9.79 -25.18 -10.00
N CYS A 221 10.01 -23.88 -9.92
CA CYS A 221 9.83 -23.12 -8.69
C CYS A 221 8.35 -23.04 -8.30
N VAL A 222 8.08 -22.86 -7.00
CA VAL A 222 6.73 -22.62 -6.47
C VAL A 222 6.73 -21.37 -5.62
N LEU A 223 5.97 -20.36 -6.06
CA LEU A 223 5.83 -19.05 -5.43
C LEU A 223 4.37 -18.86 -5.03
N ASP A 224 4.08 -18.97 -3.73
CA ASP A 224 2.72 -18.96 -3.21
C ASP A 224 2.51 -17.79 -2.25
N GLY A 225 1.75 -16.76 -2.67
CA GLY A 225 1.39 -15.61 -1.84
C GLY A 225 2.59 -14.83 -1.27
N CYS A 226 3.74 -14.88 -1.91
CA CYS A 226 4.99 -14.28 -1.46
C CYS A 226 5.26 -12.93 -2.15
N ILE A 227 6.21 -12.18 -1.61
CA ILE A 227 6.67 -10.90 -2.16
C ILE A 227 8.17 -11.03 -2.44
N LEU A 228 8.56 -10.88 -3.71
CA LEU A 228 9.95 -10.87 -4.14
C LEU A 228 10.35 -9.46 -4.57
N GLY A 229 11.36 -8.92 -3.92
CA GLY A 229 11.98 -7.65 -4.28
C GLY A 229 12.72 -7.70 -5.63
N ARG A 230 13.24 -6.55 -6.06
CA ARG A 230 13.91 -6.43 -7.37
C ARG A 230 15.12 -7.36 -7.48
N ASN A 231 15.30 -7.92 -8.68
CA ASN A 231 16.46 -8.73 -9.05
C ASN A 231 16.70 -9.96 -8.14
N CYS A 232 15.67 -10.44 -7.44
CA CYS A 232 15.80 -11.71 -6.74
C CYS A 232 16.05 -12.85 -7.72
N SER A 233 16.90 -13.80 -7.33
CA SER A 233 17.25 -14.97 -8.13
C SER A 233 16.96 -16.25 -7.36
N LEU A 234 16.14 -17.14 -7.94
CA LEU A 234 15.77 -18.42 -7.36
C LEU A 234 16.27 -19.55 -8.26
N GLY A 235 17.01 -20.51 -7.69
CA GLY A 235 17.46 -21.71 -8.38
C GLY A 235 16.32 -22.69 -8.67
N ASP A 236 16.61 -23.75 -9.44
CA ASP A 236 15.65 -24.78 -9.81
C ASP A 236 14.97 -25.38 -8.58
N GLY A 237 13.66 -25.61 -8.65
CA GLY A 237 12.87 -26.23 -7.58
C GLY A 237 12.73 -25.41 -6.30
N ALA A 238 13.13 -24.15 -6.29
CA ALA A 238 13.02 -23.29 -5.13
C ALA A 238 11.56 -23.01 -4.75
N TYR A 239 11.32 -22.82 -3.46
CA TYR A 239 10.00 -22.56 -2.89
C TYR A 239 9.98 -21.28 -2.05
N ALA A 240 8.97 -20.44 -2.23
CA ALA A 240 8.66 -19.33 -1.34
C ALA A 240 7.18 -19.38 -0.94
N GLY A 241 6.93 -19.52 0.38
CA GLY A 241 5.59 -19.69 0.93
C GLY A 241 4.85 -18.38 1.19
N SER A 242 3.59 -18.52 1.61
CA SER A 242 2.67 -17.40 1.82
C SER A 242 3.25 -16.35 2.78
N LEU A 243 3.17 -15.07 2.36
CA LEU A 243 3.72 -13.92 3.09
C LEU A 243 5.24 -13.98 3.32
N ALA A 244 5.96 -14.89 2.66
CA ALA A 244 7.41 -14.81 2.60
C ALA A 244 7.82 -13.53 1.87
N VAL A 245 8.83 -12.84 2.38
CA VAL A 245 9.37 -11.60 1.79
C VAL A 245 10.85 -11.78 1.49
N LEU A 246 11.22 -11.70 0.22
CA LEU A 246 12.61 -11.67 -0.20
C LEU A 246 12.98 -10.21 -0.51
N GLN A 247 13.96 -9.65 0.20
CA GLN A 247 14.47 -8.33 -0.11
C GLN A 247 15.14 -8.30 -1.48
N SER A 248 15.26 -7.13 -2.08
CA SER A 248 15.89 -6.98 -3.40
C SER A 248 17.29 -7.59 -3.43
N ASN A 249 17.62 -8.24 -4.54
CA ASN A 249 18.88 -8.95 -4.80
C ASN A 249 19.11 -10.23 -3.96
N SER A 250 18.09 -10.73 -3.25
CA SER A 250 18.19 -12.01 -2.52
C SER A 250 18.40 -13.18 -3.51
N ILE A 251 19.19 -14.15 -3.07
CA ILE A 251 19.50 -15.37 -3.85
C ILE A 251 19.04 -16.60 -3.07
N ILE A 252 18.16 -17.41 -3.69
CA ILE A 252 17.72 -18.69 -3.13
C ILE A 252 18.34 -19.81 -3.98
N PRO A 253 19.11 -20.75 -3.39
CA PRO A 253 19.74 -21.83 -4.14
C PRO A 253 18.70 -22.81 -4.71
N CYS A 254 19.17 -23.72 -5.58
CA CYS A 254 18.34 -24.82 -6.07
C CYS A 254 17.73 -25.61 -4.90
N ASN A 255 16.42 -25.92 -5.01
CA ASN A 255 15.61 -26.58 -3.97
C ASN A 255 15.57 -25.84 -2.62
N GLY A 256 16.08 -24.59 -2.56
CA GLY A 256 16.01 -23.74 -1.36
C GLY A 256 14.57 -23.41 -1.01
N ARG A 257 14.28 -23.28 0.29
CA ARG A 257 12.93 -23.04 0.79
C ARG A 257 12.90 -21.82 1.70
N VAL A 258 11.92 -20.96 1.45
CA VAL A 258 11.58 -19.84 2.33
C VAL A 258 10.20 -20.12 2.90
N SER A 259 10.12 -20.23 4.22
CA SER A 259 8.91 -20.61 4.93
C SER A 259 7.85 -19.50 4.87
N PRO A 260 6.56 -19.82 5.06
CA PRO A 260 5.52 -18.80 5.19
C PRO A 260 5.87 -17.76 6.27
N GLY A 261 5.73 -16.47 5.93
CA GLY A 261 6.01 -15.34 6.82
C GLY A 261 7.49 -15.05 7.07
N GLU A 262 8.40 -15.82 6.51
CA GLU A 262 9.84 -15.60 6.65
C GLU A 262 10.32 -14.41 5.79
N THR A 263 11.25 -13.63 6.33
CA THR A 263 11.92 -12.55 5.58
C THR A 263 13.36 -12.94 5.32
N VAL A 264 13.78 -12.88 4.05
CA VAL A 264 15.16 -13.08 3.61
C VAL A 264 15.78 -11.74 3.29
N GLU A 265 16.86 -11.38 3.99
CA GLU A 265 17.63 -10.17 3.73
C GLU A 265 18.63 -10.40 2.58
N SER A 266 19.01 -9.33 1.88
CA SER A 266 19.88 -9.37 0.69
C SER A 266 21.24 -10.04 0.90
N ASP A 267 21.75 -10.05 2.14
CA ASP A 267 23.08 -10.59 2.48
C ASP A 267 23.03 -11.92 3.26
N SER A 268 21.84 -12.48 3.47
CA SER A 268 21.70 -13.76 4.17
C SER A 268 21.65 -14.92 3.17
N PRO A 269 22.57 -15.89 3.21
CA PRO A 269 22.41 -17.13 2.46
C PRO A 269 21.16 -17.85 3.00
N ALA A 270 20.20 -18.13 2.10
CA ALA A 270 19.05 -18.94 2.47
C ALA A 270 19.49 -20.27 3.06
N LYS A 271 18.84 -20.69 4.12
CA LYS A 271 19.14 -21.97 4.78
C LYS A 271 18.94 -23.10 3.78
N THR A 272 20.03 -23.80 3.49
CA THR A 272 20.00 -25.09 2.79
C THR A 272 19.63 -26.15 3.83
N PHE A 273 18.51 -26.84 3.63
CA PHE A 273 18.11 -28.01 4.42
C PHE A 273 18.38 -29.28 3.64
#